data_f879bad1f2d6e8e146f77636df51b4c2
#
_entry.id   f879bad1f2d6e8e146f77636df51b4c2
#
_cell.length_a   1.000
_cell.length_b   1.000
_cell.length_c   1.000
_cell.angle_alpha   90.00
_cell.angle_beta   90.00
_cell.angle_gamma   90.00
#
_symmetry.space_group_name_H-M   'P 1'
#
loop_
_entity.id
_entity.type
_entity.pdbx_description
1 polymer ?
#
loop_
_entity_poly.entity_id
_entity_poly.type
_entity_poly.pdbx_seq_one_letter_code
_entity_poly.pdbx_strand_id
1 'polypeptide(L)'
;FKILFSIFFVLLFETSVSYSEETKIKIGVLAPLSGEDASLGKQILNSIRMALIDIKDNNIEIYPKDTRSDPDMTLRSALEFEKMGISLVIGPVFHKNLLFLDKVKSITFLSLTNKTLDLHKNIISSGINSSSQLNTIKKFLETSEIKKTIFLIPNLNYDLEIKKGIKESKIKFFKQYNYDIDPTKLTKQIEKITNYGIRKQNLLDEISRVENSDDPNKEKIIENLEKKYTLGNVKFDSVIITDFDESLKSVITSLLYTDVSPKNKYIITLNQWFDESLLKEQNLQPIYYPSINKQNLDEFTNKFFKKFNYKPNYLSLLS
;
A
#
# COMPACT_ATOMS: atom_id res chain seq x y z
N PHE A 1 -16.65 -73.17 -33.81
CA PHE A 1 -16.16 -71.93 -34.44
C PHE A 1 -16.89 -70.70 -33.91
N LYS A 2 -18.22 -70.72 -33.77
CA LYS A 2 -18.99 -69.55 -33.27
C LYS A 2 -18.73 -69.21 -31.80
N ILE A 3 -18.40 -70.17 -30.96
CA ILE A 3 -18.12 -69.93 -29.51
C ILE A 3 -16.71 -69.33 -29.36
N LEU A 4 -15.73 -69.73 -30.15
CA LEU A 4 -14.38 -69.14 -30.09
C LEU A 4 -14.35 -67.70 -30.58
N PHE A 5 -15.19 -67.36 -31.56
CA PHE A 5 -15.31 -66.00 -32.05
C PHE A 5 -16.00 -65.04 -31.05
N SER A 6 -16.94 -65.56 -30.25
CA SER A 6 -17.61 -64.79 -29.22
C SER A 6 -16.69 -64.48 -28.02
N ILE A 7 -15.80 -65.42 -27.67
CA ILE A 7 -14.78 -65.17 -26.59
C ILE A 7 -13.70 -64.18 -27.05
N PHE A 8 -13.32 -64.21 -28.31
CA PHE A 8 -12.36 -63.25 -28.84
C PHE A 8 -12.93 -61.82 -28.92
N PHE A 9 -14.22 -61.66 -29.14
CA PHE A 9 -14.90 -60.37 -29.17
C PHE A 9 -15.13 -59.77 -27.77
N VAL A 10 -15.26 -60.61 -26.75
CA VAL A 10 -15.38 -60.16 -25.34
C VAL A 10 -14.02 -59.70 -24.78
N LEU A 11 -12.90 -60.27 -25.24
CA LEU A 11 -11.54 -59.87 -24.85
C LEU A 11 -11.06 -58.54 -25.49
N LEU A 12 -11.73 -58.08 -26.55
CA LEU A 12 -11.43 -56.79 -27.18
C LEU A 12 -12.14 -55.59 -26.53
N PHE A 13 -13.00 -55.84 -25.58
CA PHE A 13 -13.68 -54.82 -24.78
C PHE A 13 -13.09 -54.70 -23.35
N GLU A 14 -11.83 -55.10 -23.14
CA GLU A 14 -11.07 -54.54 -22.04
C GLU A 14 -10.85 -53.07 -22.34
N THR A 15 -11.84 -52.29 -21.88
CA THR A 15 -11.80 -50.85 -21.86
C THR A 15 -10.50 -50.44 -21.20
N SER A 16 -9.59 -49.88 -21.98
CA SER A 16 -8.55 -49.03 -21.43
C SER A 16 -9.26 -47.94 -20.62
N VAL A 17 -9.36 -48.15 -19.35
CA VAL A 17 -9.68 -47.08 -18.39
C VAL A 17 -8.47 -46.16 -18.52
N SER A 18 -8.60 -45.17 -19.40
CA SER A 18 -7.69 -44.02 -19.43
C SER A 18 -7.87 -43.36 -18.09
N TYR A 19 -7.00 -43.68 -17.16
CA TYR A 19 -6.80 -42.81 -16.01
C TYR A 19 -6.29 -41.50 -16.60
N SER A 20 -7.17 -40.55 -16.76
CA SER A 20 -6.75 -39.16 -16.91
C SER A 20 -5.95 -38.86 -15.63
N GLU A 21 -4.64 -38.84 -15.75
CA GLU A 21 -3.79 -38.27 -14.73
C GLU A 21 -4.33 -36.86 -14.49
N GLU A 22 -5.00 -36.65 -13.36
CA GLU A 22 -5.43 -35.30 -12.94
C GLU A 22 -4.18 -34.43 -12.95
N THR A 23 -4.08 -33.59 -13.96
CA THR A 23 -2.90 -32.71 -14.14
C THR A 23 -2.84 -31.76 -12.97
N LYS A 24 -1.88 -31.99 -12.06
CA LYS A 24 -1.66 -31.15 -10.89
C LYS A 24 -1.21 -29.75 -11.29
N ILE A 25 -1.85 -28.75 -10.71
CA ILE A 25 -1.49 -27.35 -10.88
C ILE A 25 -0.29 -27.07 -9.99
N LYS A 26 0.87 -26.86 -10.61
CA LYS A 26 2.11 -26.55 -9.90
C LYS A 26 2.29 -25.04 -9.78
N ILE A 27 2.43 -24.53 -8.56
CA ILE A 27 2.67 -23.12 -8.26
C ILE A 27 4.02 -22.98 -7.56
N GLY A 28 4.91 -22.17 -8.13
CA GLY A 28 6.18 -21.84 -7.49
C GLY A 28 5.98 -20.75 -6.41
N VAL A 29 6.81 -20.76 -5.39
CA VAL A 29 6.87 -19.72 -4.37
C VAL A 29 8.29 -19.24 -4.22
N LEU A 30 8.54 -17.96 -4.52
CA LEU A 30 9.83 -17.29 -4.35
C LEU A 30 9.77 -16.38 -3.11
N ALA A 31 10.35 -16.82 -2.01
CA ALA A 31 10.37 -16.08 -0.76
C ALA A 31 11.76 -16.17 -0.09
N PRO A 32 12.16 -15.19 0.73
CA PRO A 32 13.40 -15.26 1.50
C PRO A 32 13.20 -16.21 2.68
N LEU A 33 13.58 -17.47 2.54
CA LEU A 33 13.39 -18.50 3.57
C LEU A 33 14.59 -18.61 4.52
N SER A 34 15.71 -17.96 4.19
CA SER A 34 16.91 -17.84 5.02
C SER A 34 17.46 -16.40 5.00
N GLY A 35 18.41 -16.09 5.90
CA GLY A 35 18.98 -14.74 6.06
C GLY A 35 18.11 -13.82 6.91
N GLU A 36 18.36 -12.51 6.82
CA GLU A 36 17.70 -11.47 7.64
C GLU A 36 16.18 -11.46 7.46
N ASP A 37 15.69 -11.66 6.24
CA ASP A 37 14.27 -11.63 5.89
C ASP A 37 13.57 -12.99 6.06
N ALA A 38 14.23 -13.99 6.66
CA ALA A 38 13.71 -15.35 6.76
C ALA A 38 12.37 -15.44 7.51
N SER A 39 12.17 -14.60 8.50
CA SER A 39 10.90 -14.52 9.24
C SER A 39 9.75 -14.13 8.33
N LEU A 40 9.96 -13.10 7.50
CA LEU A 40 8.96 -12.64 6.53
C LEU A 40 8.62 -13.73 5.51
N GLY A 41 9.65 -14.36 4.91
CA GLY A 41 9.44 -15.41 3.91
C GLY A 41 8.70 -16.63 4.45
N LYS A 42 9.01 -17.04 5.67
CA LYS A 42 8.29 -18.15 6.36
C LYS A 42 6.84 -17.80 6.64
N GLN A 43 6.55 -16.57 7.02
CA GLN A 43 5.18 -16.11 7.26
C GLN A 43 4.35 -16.14 5.96
N ILE A 44 4.91 -15.63 4.86
CA ILE A 44 4.30 -15.69 3.53
C ILE A 44 4.01 -17.16 3.13
N LEU A 45 4.99 -18.03 3.25
CA LEU A 45 4.81 -19.45 2.95
C LEU A 45 3.73 -20.11 3.82
N ASN A 46 3.66 -19.76 5.10
CA ASN A 46 2.64 -20.25 6.01
C ASN A 46 1.24 -19.75 5.64
N SER A 47 1.11 -18.52 5.15
CA SER A 47 -0.16 -17.97 4.65
C SER A 47 -0.62 -18.69 3.39
N ILE A 48 0.27 -18.94 2.44
CA ILE A 48 -0.04 -19.72 1.24
C ILE A 48 -0.50 -21.14 1.61
N ARG A 49 0.18 -21.79 2.54
CA ARG A 49 -0.24 -23.12 3.05
C ARG A 49 -1.62 -23.08 3.75
N MET A 50 -1.90 -22.00 4.47
CA MET A 50 -3.20 -21.82 5.10
C MET A 50 -4.30 -21.64 4.06
N ALA A 51 -4.05 -20.85 3.01
CA ALA A 51 -4.98 -20.66 1.90
C ALA A 51 -5.27 -21.98 1.17
N LEU A 52 -4.26 -22.82 0.92
CA LEU A 52 -4.46 -24.15 0.30
C LEU A 52 -5.38 -25.05 1.11
N ILE A 53 -5.26 -25.03 2.44
CA ILE A 53 -6.14 -25.80 3.32
C ILE A 53 -7.58 -25.30 3.23
N ASP A 54 -7.78 -24.00 3.03
CA ASP A 54 -9.11 -23.40 2.89
C ASP A 54 -9.74 -23.71 1.52
N ILE A 55 -8.94 -23.70 0.46
CA ILE A 55 -9.35 -24.03 -0.91
C ILE A 55 -9.80 -25.51 -1.00
N LYS A 56 -9.16 -26.41 -0.25
CA LYS A 56 -9.44 -27.85 -0.23
C LYS A 56 -9.34 -28.51 -1.62
N ASP A 57 -8.50 -27.98 -2.49
CA ASP A 57 -8.22 -28.56 -3.80
C ASP A 57 -6.90 -29.35 -3.74
N ASN A 58 -7.00 -30.66 -3.84
CA ASN A 58 -5.84 -31.56 -3.82
C ASN A 58 -5.00 -31.51 -5.12
N ASN A 59 -5.50 -30.83 -6.15
CA ASN A 59 -4.80 -30.70 -7.42
C ASN A 59 -3.77 -29.58 -7.44
N ILE A 60 -3.73 -28.72 -6.40
CA ILE A 60 -2.76 -27.63 -6.29
C ILE A 60 -1.56 -28.08 -5.45
N GLU A 61 -0.38 -27.99 -6.04
CA GLU A 61 0.89 -28.24 -5.36
C GLU A 61 1.77 -26.99 -5.36
N ILE A 62 2.36 -26.65 -4.20
CA ILE A 62 3.29 -25.52 -4.06
C ILE A 62 4.73 -25.98 -3.96
N TYR A 63 5.61 -25.28 -4.65
CA TYR A 63 7.04 -25.51 -4.71
C TYR A 63 7.79 -24.29 -4.18
N PRO A 64 8.16 -24.26 -2.88
CA PRO A 64 8.89 -23.13 -2.32
C PRO A 64 10.38 -23.19 -2.67
N LYS A 65 10.96 -22.03 -3.01
CA LYS A 65 12.39 -21.80 -3.22
C LYS A 65 12.85 -20.58 -2.42
N ASP A 66 14.03 -20.71 -1.83
CA ASP A 66 14.65 -19.65 -1.07
C ASP A 66 15.35 -18.65 -1.97
N THR A 67 14.93 -17.40 -1.92
CA THR A 67 15.56 -16.31 -2.68
C THR A 67 16.72 -15.65 -1.93
N ARG A 68 16.85 -15.85 -0.62
CA ARG A 68 17.80 -15.15 0.27
C ARG A 68 17.78 -13.63 0.11
N SER A 69 16.67 -13.04 -0.39
CA SER A 69 16.60 -11.64 -0.80
C SER A 69 17.66 -11.22 -1.82
N ASP A 70 18.16 -12.17 -2.60
CA ASP A 70 19.23 -12.02 -3.58
C ASP A 70 18.70 -12.20 -5.02
N PRO A 71 19.00 -11.28 -5.96
CA PRO A 71 18.51 -11.35 -7.33
C PRO A 71 19.02 -12.56 -8.12
N ASP A 72 20.28 -12.98 -7.94
CA ASP A 72 20.87 -14.10 -8.66
C ASP A 72 20.29 -15.44 -8.19
N MET A 73 20.12 -15.59 -6.87
CA MET A 73 19.44 -16.77 -6.30
C MET A 73 17.99 -16.83 -6.77
N THR A 74 17.31 -15.69 -6.85
CA THR A 74 15.94 -15.60 -7.36
C THR A 74 15.87 -16.06 -8.82
N LEU A 75 16.78 -15.60 -9.68
CA LEU A 75 16.85 -16.05 -11.07
C LEU A 75 17.12 -17.56 -11.18
N ARG A 76 18.10 -18.09 -10.42
CA ARG A 76 18.39 -19.53 -10.43
C ARG A 76 17.16 -20.35 -10.07
N SER A 77 16.45 -19.95 -9.01
CA SER A 77 15.22 -20.62 -8.57
C SER A 77 14.10 -20.54 -9.63
N ALA A 78 13.99 -19.41 -10.31
CA ALA A 78 13.03 -19.26 -11.42
C ALA A 78 13.36 -20.16 -12.63
N LEU A 79 14.64 -20.29 -12.99
CA LEU A 79 15.08 -21.21 -14.05
C LEU A 79 14.84 -22.69 -13.69
N GLU A 80 14.94 -23.04 -12.40
CA GLU A 80 14.55 -24.38 -11.95
C GLU A 80 13.04 -24.60 -12.08
N PHE A 81 12.21 -23.61 -11.76
CA PHE A 81 10.76 -23.68 -11.97
C PHE A 81 10.40 -23.85 -13.45
N GLU A 82 11.07 -23.14 -14.33
CA GLU A 82 10.87 -23.28 -15.77
C GLU A 82 11.13 -24.72 -16.22
N LYS A 83 12.24 -25.34 -15.77
CA LYS A 83 12.55 -26.75 -16.04
C LYS A 83 11.52 -27.74 -15.48
N MET A 84 10.84 -27.37 -14.38
CA MET A 84 9.76 -28.17 -13.79
C MET A 84 8.40 -27.97 -14.46
N GLY A 85 8.33 -27.11 -15.51
CA GLY A 85 7.10 -26.76 -16.19
C GLY A 85 6.14 -25.88 -15.36
N ILE A 86 6.65 -25.16 -14.34
CA ILE A 86 5.87 -24.23 -13.54
C ILE A 86 5.75 -22.91 -14.30
N SER A 87 4.53 -22.47 -14.58
CA SER A 87 4.22 -21.24 -15.31
C SER A 87 3.70 -20.10 -14.45
N LEU A 88 3.36 -20.37 -13.19
CA LEU A 88 2.85 -19.39 -12.23
C LEU A 88 3.69 -19.44 -10.95
N VAL A 89 4.15 -18.26 -10.50
CA VAL A 89 4.99 -18.13 -9.31
C VAL A 89 4.47 -16.98 -8.44
N ILE A 90 4.26 -17.26 -7.15
CA ILE A 90 3.97 -16.24 -6.12
C ILE A 90 5.32 -15.71 -5.61
N GLY A 91 5.49 -14.39 -5.64
CA GLY A 91 6.76 -13.74 -5.34
C GLY A 91 7.53 -13.35 -6.62
N PRO A 92 8.75 -12.86 -6.47
CA PRO A 92 9.43 -12.56 -5.20
C PRO A 92 8.82 -11.39 -4.43
N VAL A 93 9.29 -11.20 -3.18
CA VAL A 93 8.77 -10.17 -2.28
C VAL A 93 9.32 -8.79 -2.63
N PHE A 94 10.63 -8.69 -2.78
CA PHE A 94 11.32 -7.42 -2.96
C PHE A 94 11.54 -7.06 -4.42
N HIS A 95 11.37 -5.77 -4.74
CA HIS A 95 11.56 -5.26 -6.09
C HIS A 95 12.96 -5.55 -6.67
N LYS A 96 14.02 -5.46 -5.85
CA LYS A 96 15.39 -5.78 -6.29
C LYS A 96 15.53 -7.19 -6.88
N ASN A 97 14.72 -8.13 -6.41
CA ASN A 97 14.74 -9.53 -6.85
C ASN A 97 14.08 -9.75 -8.22
N LEU A 98 13.44 -8.72 -8.79
CA LEU A 98 12.83 -8.76 -10.11
C LEU A 98 13.84 -8.54 -11.25
N LEU A 99 15.05 -8.05 -10.92
CA LEU A 99 16.02 -7.49 -11.85
C LEU A 99 16.32 -8.35 -13.09
N PHE A 100 16.31 -9.68 -12.95
CA PHE A 100 16.69 -10.60 -14.01
C PHE A 100 15.56 -11.52 -14.48
N LEU A 101 14.34 -11.35 -13.98
CA LEU A 101 13.21 -12.26 -14.27
C LEU A 101 12.61 -12.08 -15.66
N ASP A 102 12.98 -11.02 -16.38
CA ASP A 102 12.70 -10.85 -17.81
C ASP A 102 13.31 -11.96 -18.70
N LYS A 103 14.35 -12.65 -18.19
CA LYS A 103 15.00 -13.78 -18.86
C LYS A 103 14.15 -15.05 -18.86
N VAL A 104 13.17 -15.15 -17.96
CA VAL A 104 12.31 -16.35 -17.78
C VAL A 104 10.89 -16.02 -18.24
N LYS A 105 10.69 -15.97 -19.55
CA LYS A 105 9.44 -15.48 -20.18
C LYS A 105 8.27 -16.45 -20.10
N SER A 106 8.52 -17.72 -19.83
CA SER A 106 7.51 -18.78 -19.68
C SER A 106 6.76 -18.73 -18.36
N ILE A 107 7.25 -17.94 -17.39
CA ILE A 107 6.68 -17.82 -16.05
C ILE A 107 6.03 -16.46 -15.86
N THR A 108 4.82 -16.45 -15.32
CA THR A 108 4.17 -15.25 -14.77
C THR A 108 4.46 -15.17 -13.28
N PHE A 109 5.02 -14.04 -12.84
CA PHE A 109 5.34 -13.78 -11.44
C PHE A 109 4.30 -12.85 -10.80
N LEU A 110 3.64 -13.31 -9.74
CA LEU A 110 2.79 -12.49 -8.88
C LEU A 110 3.66 -11.94 -7.75
N SER A 111 4.36 -10.85 -8.03
CA SER A 111 5.28 -10.25 -7.06
C SER A 111 4.53 -9.48 -5.97
N LEU A 112 4.93 -9.65 -4.71
CA LEU A 112 4.37 -8.91 -3.58
C LEU A 112 4.90 -7.47 -3.47
N THR A 113 5.70 -7.01 -4.42
CA THR A 113 6.18 -5.62 -4.48
C THR A 113 5.02 -4.64 -4.64
N ASN A 114 5.14 -3.48 -4.01
CA ASN A 114 4.24 -2.35 -4.20
C ASN A 114 4.68 -1.41 -5.34
N LYS A 115 5.87 -1.62 -5.92
CA LYS A 115 6.38 -0.84 -7.04
C LYS A 115 5.77 -1.34 -8.35
N THR A 116 5.46 -0.40 -9.24
CA THR A 116 4.83 -0.67 -10.54
C THR A 116 5.59 -0.08 -11.72
N LEU A 117 6.62 0.74 -11.46
CA LEU A 117 7.51 1.26 -12.50
C LEU A 117 8.48 0.18 -12.96
N ASP A 118 8.78 0.20 -14.25
CA ASP A 118 9.79 -0.63 -14.91
C ASP A 118 9.62 -2.15 -14.68
N LEU A 119 8.38 -2.60 -14.46
CA LEU A 119 8.07 -4.02 -14.38
C LEU A 119 8.09 -4.66 -15.77
N HIS A 120 8.73 -5.81 -15.88
CA HIS A 120 8.70 -6.64 -17.08
C HIS A 120 7.29 -7.22 -17.33
N LYS A 121 6.98 -7.54 -18.59
CA LYS A 121 5.64 -7.99 -19.02
C LYS A 121 5.11 -9.25 -18.32
N ASN A 122 6.01 -10.08 -17.84
CA ASN A 122 5.71 -11.33 -17.12
C ASN A 122 5.62 -11.14 -15.60
N ILE A 123 5.65 -9.89 -15.11
CA ILE A 123 5.57 -9.57 -13.69
C ILE A 123 4.30 -8.76 -13.41
N ILE A 124 3.49 -9.24 -12.49
CA ILE A 124 2.29 -8.58 -11.98
C ILE A 124 2.58 -8.17 -10.53
N SER A 125 2.49 -6.89 -10.23
CA SER A 125 2.54 -6.39 -8.85
C SER A 125 1.21 -6.71 -8.15
N SER A 126 1.25 -7.57 -7.14
CA SER A 126 0.11 -7.90 -6.26
C SER A 126 0.16 -7.13 -4.93
N GLY A 127 1.22 -6.36 -4.69
CA GLY A 127 1.32 -5.49 -3.52
C GLY A 127 0.38 -4.28 -3.58
N ILE A 128 0.14 -3.66 -2.43
CA ILE A 128 -0.67 -2.43 -2.35
C ILE A 128 0.17 -1.27 -2.89
N ASN A 129 -0.05 -0.96 -4.16
CA ASN A 129 0.66 0.11 -4.86
C ASN A 129 -0.01 1.48 -4.71
N SER A 130 0.65 2.55 -5.16
CA SER A 130 0.15 3.92 -5.08
C SER A 130 -1.19 4.12 -5.80
N SER A 131 -1.39 3.47 -6.95
CA SER A 131 -2.62 3.59 -7.73
C SER A 131 -3.82 3.01 -6.97
N SER A 132 -3.69 1.82 -6.36
CA SER A 132 -4.74 1.19 -5.57
C SER A 132 -5.11 2.02 -4.34
N GLN A 133 -4.12 2.57 -3.65
CA GLN A 133 -4.31 3.44 -2.51
C GLN A 133 -5.04 4.74 -2.90
N LEU A 134 -4.59 5.40 -3.96
CA LEU A 134 -5.20 6.64 -4.44
C LEU A 134 -6.61 6.43 -4.98
N ASN A 135 -6.93 5.26 -5.53
CA ASN A 135 -8.31 4.91 -5.89
C ASN A 135 -9.22 4.83 -4.65
N THR A 136 -8.70 4.30 -3.54
CA THR A 136 -9.43 4.25 -2.27
C THR A 136 -9.63 5.65 -1.68
N ILE A 137 -8.57 6.47 -1.69
CA ILE A 137 -8.64 7.87 -1.25
C ILE A 137 -9.62 8.66 -2.13
N LYS A 138 -9.60 8.47 -3.44
CA LYS A 138 -10.55 9.12 -4.36
C LYS A 138 -12.00 8.83 -3.97
N LYS A 139 -12.35 7.57 -3.72
CA LYS A 139 -13.69 7.19 -3.25
C LYS A 139 -14.06 7.90 -1.94
N PHE A 140 -13.11 7.97 -1.00
CA PHE A 140 -13.32 8.69 0.27
C PHE A 140 -13.60 10.17 0.03
N LEU A 141 -12.81 10.86 -0.82
CA LEU A 141 -13.03 12.28 -1.16
C LEU A 141 -14.39 12.52 -1.78
N GLU A 142 -14.82 11.63 -2.70
CA GLU A 142 -16.12 11.70 -3.36
C GLU A 142 -17.28 11.49 -2.36
N THR A 143 -17.18 10.49 -1.50
CA THR A 143 -18.20 10.18 -0.48
C THR A 143 -18.31 11.25 0.59
N SER A 144 -17.18 11.88 0.95
CA SER A 144 -17.13 12.97 1.94
C SER A 144 -17.35 14.36 1.34
N GLU A 145 -17.69 14.45 0.05
CA GLU A 145 -17.93 15.70 -0.70
C GLU A 145 -16.79 16.73 -0.62
N ILE A 146 -15.53 16.26 -0.49
CA ILE A 146 -14.34 17.09 -0.39
C ILE A 146 -13.97 17.62 -1.77
N LYS A 147 -13.98 18.95 -1.94
CA LYS A 147 -13.85 19.60 -3.27
C LYS A 147 -12.42 20.03 -3.60
N LYS A 148 -11.68 20.54 -2.63
CA LYS A 148 -10.36 21.14 -2.84
C LYS A 148 -9.29 20.37 -2.09
N THR A 149 -8.70 19.41 -2.75
CA THR A 149 -7.60 18.59 -2.24
C THR A 149 -6.26 19.06 -2.78
N ILE A 150 -5.25 19.22 -1.94
CA ILE A 150 -3.87 19.42 -2.40
C ILE A 150 -3.05 18.15 -2.16
N PHE A 151 -2.03 17.96 -2.98
CA PHE A 151 -0.99 16.95 -2.79
C PHE A 151 0.28 17.58 -2.26
N LEU A 152 0.87 16.95 -1.25
CA LEU A 152 2.24 17.20 -0.77
C LEU A 152 3.08 15.96 -1.08
N ILE A 153 4.04 16.10 -1.98
CA ILE A 153 4.90 15.01 -2.45
C ILE A 153 6.35 15.33 -2.09
N PRO A 154 7.03 14.48 -1.30
CA PRO A 154 8.43 14.72 -0.99
C PRO A 154 9.31 14.52 -2.22
N ASN A 155 10.41 15.27 -2.32
CA ASN A 155 11.43 15.10 -3.35
C ASN A 155 12.33 13.89 -3.03
N LEU A 156 11.78 12.68 -3.18
CA LEU A 156 12.43 11.40 -2.89
C LEU A 156 12.34 10.47 -4.11
N ASN A 157 13.10 9.39 -4.09
CA ASN A 157 13.19 8.44 -5.21
C ASN A 157 11.87 7.75 -5.60
N TYR A 158 10.88 7.74 -4.71
CA TYR A 158 9.57 7.14 -5.00
C TYR A 158 8.53 8.14 -5.53
N ASP A 159 8.88 9.39 -5.76
CA ASP A 159 7.97 10.42 -6.28
C ASP A 159 7.35 10.03 -7.63
N LEU A 160 8.12 9.33 -8.48
CA LEU A 160 7.65 8.83 -9.77
C LEU A 160 6.55 7.78 -9.64
N GLU A 161 6.62 6.87 -8.66
CA GLU A 161 5.55 5.92 -8.36
C GLU A 161 4.27 6.63 -7.94
N ILE A 162 4.40 7.69 -7.13
CA ILE A 162 3.25 8.51 -6.71
C ILE A 162 2.63 9.25 -7.90
N LYS A 163 3.44 9.88 -8.74
CA LYS A 163 2.99 10.57 -9.96
C LYS A 163 2.27 9.61 -10.92
N LYS A 164 2.81 8.40 -11.08
CA LYS A 164 2.16 7.34 -11.85
C LYS A 164 0.79 6.96 -11.23
N GLY A 165 0.75 6.74 -9.93
CA GLY A 165 -0.48 6.43 -9.21
C GLY A 165 -1.54 7.52 -9.33
N ILE A 166 -1.17 8.80 -9.25
CA ILE A 166 -2.07 9.94 -9.47
C ILE A 166 -2.68 9.88 -10.89
N LYS A 167 -1.84 9.63 -11.90
CA LYS A 167 -2.28 9.54 -13.30
C LYS A 167 -3.24 8.36 -13.52
N GLU A 168 -2.92 7.19 -12.99
CA GLU A 168 -3.71 5.96 -13.17
C GLU A 168 -5.04 6.00 -12.41
N SER A 169 -5.04 6.50 -11.16
CA SER A 169 -6.26 6.63 -10.35
C SER A 169 -7.22 7.69 -10.88
N LYS A 170 -6.72 8.64 -11.70
CA LYS A 170 -7.49 9.80 -12.17
C LYS A 170 -8.13 10.59 -11.02
N ILE A 171 -7.46 10.62 -9.86
CA ILE A 171 -7.89 11.41 -8.71
C ILE A 171 -7.82 12.90 -9.03
N LYS A 172 -8.90 13.63 -8.77
CA LYS A 172 -8.94 15.08 -8.99
C LYS A 172 -8.34 15.81 -7.79
N PHE A 173 -7.54 16.83 -8.05
CA PHE A 173 -6.95 17.66 -7.01
C PHE A 173 -6.88 19.12 -7.46
N PHE A 174 -6.83 20.02 -6.47
CA PHE A 174 -6.76 21.46 -6.70
C PHE A 174 -5.35 21.91 -7.08
N LYS A 175 -4.35 21.42 -6.33
CA LYS A 175 -2.93 21.76 -6.57
C LYS A 175 -2.01 20.68 -6.00
N GLN A 176 -0.84 20.55 -6.63
CA GLN A 176 0.25 19.67 -6.18
C GLN A 176 1.46 20.52 -5.82
N TYR A 177 2.13 20.17 -4.74
CA TYR A 177 3.37 20.76 -4.30
C TYR A 177 4.39 19.66 -4.01
N ASN A 178 5.59 19.86 -4.54
CA ASN A 178 6.73 19.06 -4.13
C ASN A 178 7.47 19.82 -3.02
N TYR A 179 8.00 19.11 -2.03
CA TYR A 179 8.70 19.70 -0.92
C TYR A 179 10.03 19.00 -0.60
N ASP A 180 10.94 19.74 0.02
CA ASP A 180 12.20 19.22 0.55
C ASP A 180 11.95 18.70 1.97
N ILE A 181 12.45 17.52 2.29
CA ILE A 181 12.30 16.89 3.61
C ILE A 181 13.18 17.52 4.70
N ASP A 182 14.15 18.39 4.33
CA ASP A 182 14.94 19.15 5.29
C ASP A 182 14.01 20.01 6.17
N PRO A 183 13.95 19.81 7.49
CA PRO A 183 13.03 20.51 8.38
C PRO A 183 13.11 22.03 8.30
N THR A 184 14.29 22.58 8.03
CA THR A 184 14.49 24.03 7.94
C THR A 184 13.86 24.63 6.69
N LYS A 185 13.79 23.87 5.62
CA LYS A 185 13.15 24.27 4.37
C LYS A 185 11.67 23.92 4.37
N LEU A 186 11.33 22.75 4.92
CA LEU A 186 9.96 22.22 4.97
C LEU A 186 9.00 23.25 5.59
N THR A 187 9.28 23.73 6.80
CA THR A 187 8.41 24.68 7.48
C THR A 187 8.15 25.92 6.65
N LYS A 188 9.19 26.52 6.05
CA LYS A 188 9.07 27.69 5.15
C LYS A 188 8.22 27.39 3.91
N GLN A 189 8.31 26.18 3.36
CA GLN A 189 7.49 25.77 2.22
C GLN A 189 6.01 25.62 2.63
N ILE A 190 5.74 25.01 3.77
CA ILE A 190 4.38 24.88 4.30
C ILE A 190 3.78 26.25 4.64
N GLU A 191 4.54 27.19 5.20
CA GLU A 191 4.11 28.58 5.42
C GLU A 191 3.64 29.24 4.10
N LYS A 192 4.38 29.05 3.01
CA LYS A 192 3.99 29.58 1.68
C LYS A 192 2.73 28.90 1.14
N ILE A 193 2.63 27.58 1.25
CA ILE A 193 1.48 26.80 0.78
C ILE A 193 0.20 27.20 1.50
N THR A 194 0.30 27.45 2.81
CA THR A 194 -0.84 27.80 3.68
C THR A 194 -1.10 29.31 3.72
N ASN A 195 -0.28 30.16 3.07
CA ASN A 195 -0.31 31.61 3.19
C ASN A 195 -0.25 32.09 4.65
N TYR A 196 0.55 31.39 5.49
CA TYR A 196 0.61 31.62 6.93
C TYR A 196 0.93 33.08 7.30
N GLY A 197 1.96 33.68 6.68
CA GLY A 197 2.34 35.05 6.93
C GLY A 197 1.21 36.04 6.66
N ILE A 198 0.48 35.89 5.55
CA ILE A 198 -0.69 36.74 5.23
C ILE A 198 -1.80 36.55 6.26
N ARG A 199 -2.13 35.31 6.61
CA ARG A 199 -3.19 35.04 7.60
C ARG A 199 -2.82 35.53 9.00
N LYS A 200 -1.54 35.50 9.35
CA LYS A 200 -1.03 36.10 10.59
C LYS A 200 -1.14 37.62 10.58
N GLN A 201 -0.76 38.25 9.47
CA GLN A 201 -0.89 39.70 9.32
C GLN A 201 -2.36 40.12 9.39
N ASN A 202 -3.29 39.41 8.73
CA ASN A 202 -4.73 39.67 8.80
C ASN A 202 -5.25 39.66 10.26
N LEU A 203 -4.71 38.77 11.11
CA LEU A 203 -5.07 38.72 12.52
C LEU A 203 -4.62 40.00 13.27
N LEU A 204 -3.38 40.41 13.04
CA LEU A 204 -2.81 41.62 13.65
C LEU A 204 -3.56 42.87 13.18
N ASP A 205 -3.86 42.97 11.90
CA ASP A 205 -4.62 44.10 11.33
C ASP A 205 -6.04 44.15 11.89
N GLU A 206 -6.69 43.00 12.10
CA GLU A 206 -8.03 42.95 12.66
C GLU A 206 -8.04 43.32 14.16
N ILE A 207 -7.06 42.87 14.95
CA ILE A 207 -6.89 43.29 16.33
C ILE A 207 -6.72 44.82 16.40
N SER A 208 -5.82 45.36 15.60
CA SER A 208 -5.60 46.82 15.58
C SER A 208 -6.84 47.61 15.12
N ARG A 209 -7.60 47.08 14.17
CA ARG A 209 -8.88 47.66 13.73
C ARG A 209 -9.90 47.71 14.85
N VAL A 210 -10.03 46.64 15.63
CA VAL A 210 -10.97 46.55 16.75
C VAL A 210 -10.51 47.46 17.91
N GLU A 211 -9.22 47.51 18.21
CA GLU A 211 -8.65 48.41 19.23
C GLU A 211 -9.00 49.87 18.96
N ASN A 212 -8.96 50.29 17.71
CA ASN A 212 -9.24 51.64 17.27
C ASN A 212 -10.74 51.91 16.96
N SER A 213 -11.63 50.96 17.27
CA SER A 213 -13.07 51.09 17.08
C SER A 213 -13.78 51.59 18.34
N ASP A 214 -14.97 52.17 18.16
CA ASP A 214 -15.85 52.57 19.24
C ASP A 214 -16.81 51.45 19.68
N ASP A 215 -16.52 50.18 19.31
CA ASP A 215 -17.37 49.03 19.61
C ASP A 215 -17.42 48.80 21.15
N PRO A 216 -18.61 48.79 21.77
CA PRO A 216 -18.74 48.61 23.22
C PRO A 216 -18.27 47.21 23.69
N ASN A 217 -18.13 46.23 22.79
CA ASN A 217 -17.66 44.87 23.06
C ASN A 217 -16.21 44.63 22.66
N LYS A 218 -15.42 45.68 22.32
CA LYS A 218 -14.08 45.57 21.77
C LYS A 218 -13.14 44.69 22.58
N GLU A 219 -13.15 44.80 23.90
CA GLU A 219 -12.29 43.99 24.78
C GLU A 219 -12.56 42.49 24.62
N LYS A 220 -13.82 42.08 24.59
CA LYS A 220 -14.22 40.70 24.40
C LYS A 220 -13.87 40.19 22.99
N ILE A 221 -13.97 41.04 21.98
CA ILE A 221 -13.60 40.70 20.60
C ILE A 221 -12.09 40.52 20.53
N ILE A 222 -11.30 41.41 21.13
CA ILE A 222 -9.84 41.31 21.17
C ILE A 222 -9.42 40.02 21.87
N GLU A 223 -9.95 39.75 23.09
CA GLU A 223 -9.67 38.51 23.81
C GLU A 223 -9.95 37.25 22.96
N ASN A 224 -10.99 37.26 22.14
CA ASN A 224 -11.29 36.14 21.22
C ASN A 224 -10.37 36.08 20.03
N LEU A 225 -9.86 37.20 19.54
CA LEU A 225 -8.88 37.26 18.46
C LEU A 225 -7.50 36.80 18.93
N GLU A 226 -7.07 37.20 20.12
CA GLU A 226 -5.78 36.79 20.72
C GLU A 226 -5.67 35.29 20.98
N LYS A 227 -6.79 34.58 21.13
CA LYS A 227 -6.83 33.11 21.21
C LYS A 227 -6.55 32.41 19.87
N LYS A 228 -6.51 33.14 18.76
CA LYS A 228 -6.25 32.59 17.41
C LYS A 228 -4.79 32.74 17.06
N TYR A 229 -4.30 31.84 16.21
CA TYR A 229 -2.96 31.93 15.64
C TYR A 229 -2.95 32.67 14.30
N THR A 230 -4.06 32.61 13.58
CA THR A 230 -4.21 33.26 12.25
C THR A 230 -5.68 33.69 12.04
N LEU A 231 -5.89 34.62 11.09
CA LEU A 231 -7.21 35.02 10.62
C LEU A 231 -7.36 34.73 9.11
N GLY A 232 -8.43 34.03 8.77
CA GLY A 232 -8.72 33.60 7.41
C GLY A 232 -8.45 32.11 7.20
N ASN A 233 -8.98 31.58 6.10
CA ASN A 233 -8.92 30.16 5.79
C ASN A 233 -7.85 29.84 4.74
N VAL A 234 -7.28 28.65 4.81
CA VAL A 234 -6.52 28.08 3.69
C VAL A 234 -7.44 27.75 2.51
N LYS A 235 -6.90 27.74 1.29
CA LYS A 235 -7.69 27.56 0.05
C LYS A 235 -8.00 26.09 -0.29
N PHE A 236 -7.83 25.17 0.66
CA PHE A 236 -8.10 23.75 0.47
C PHE A 236 -8.87 23.15 1.64
N ASP A 237 -9.53 22.03 1.39
CA ASP A 237 -10.36 21.31 2.36
C ASP A 237 -9.62 20.09 2.91
N SER A 238 -8.72 19.53 2.11
CA SER A 238 -7.91 18.38 2.48
C SER A 238 -6.50 18.44 1.91
N VAL A 239 -5.60 17.71 2.54
CA VAL A 239 -4.23 17.50 2.09
C VAL A 239 -3.93 16.01 2.04
N ILE A 240 -3.39 15.54 0.91
CA ILE A 240 -2.83 14.19 0.77
C ILE A 240 -1.32 14.31 0.86
N ILE A 241 -0.75 13.68 1.88
CA ILE A 241 0.69 13.66 2.16
C ILE A 241 1.21 12.28 1.78
N THR A 242 2.09 12.20 0.78
CA THR A 242 2.64 10.94 0.29
C THR A 242 3.99 10.62 0.92
N ASP A 243 4.04 10.67 2.24
CA ASP A 243 5.25 10.46 3.03
C ASP A 243 4.98 9.47 4.17
N PHE A 244 6.04 9.06 4.87
CA PHE A 244 6.03 8.00 5.87
C PHE A 244 6.89 8.38 7.07
N ASP A 245 6.71 7.67 8.18
CA ASP A 245 7.52 7.73 9.38
C ASP A 245 7.74 9.16 9.93
N GLU A 246 8.92 9.47 10.39
CA GLU A 246 9.27 10.78 10.98
C GLU A 246 9.16 11.94 9.98
N SER A 247 9.35 11.68 8.69
CA SER A 247 9.15 12.71 7.64
C SER A 247 7.70 13.14 7.55
N LEU A 248 6.77 12.19 7.54
CA LEU A 248 5.32 12.46 7.58
C LEU A 248 4.94 13.25 8.84
N LYS A 249 5.46 12.85 10.01
CA LYS A 249 5.25 13.56 11.27
C LYS A 249 5.70 15.01 11.21
N SER A 250 6.86 15.26 10.60
CA SER A 250 7.41 16.60 10.41
C SER A 250 6.51 17.47 9.51
N VAL A 251 5.94 16.90 8.44
CA VAL A 251 4.99 17.62 7.56
C VAL A 251 3.72 17.99 8.31
N ILE A 252 3.13 17.04 9.04
CA ILE A 252 1.88 17.29 9.80
C ILE A 252 2.14 18.32 10.91
N THR A 253 3.27 18.24 11.60
CA THR A 253 3.68 19.24 12.62
C THR A 253 3.84 20.62 12.01
N SER A 254 4.42 20.74 10.82
CA SER A 254 4.55 22.03 10.10
C SER A 254 3.18 22.56 9.65
N LEU A 255 2.24 21.70 9.28
CA LEU A 255 0.85 22.09 9.00
C LEU A 255 0.16 22.63 10.28
N LEU A 256 0.31 21.93 11.40
CA LEU A 256 -0.22 22.40 12.70
C LEU A 256 0.35 23.76 13.09
N TYR A 257 1.67 23.94 12.95
CA TYR A 257 2.32 25.23 13.21
C TYR A 257 1.71 26.35 12.38
N THR A 258 1.30 26.07 11.15
CA THR A 258 0.64 27.05 10.27
C THR A 258 -0.88 27.11 10.43
N ASP A 259 -1.41 26.64 11.54
CA ASP A 259 -2.85 26.63 11.86
C ASP A 259 -3.72 25.83 10.85
N VAL A 260 -3.16 24.73 10.37
CA VAL A 260 -3.86 23.72 9.58
C VAL A 260 -3.88 22.43 10.38
N SER A 261 -4.99 22.14 11.01
CA SER A 261 -5.11 21.01 11.92
C SER A 261 -6.06 19.93 11.42
N PRO A 262 -5.92 18.67 11.88
CA PRO A 262 -6.87 17.60 11.60
C PRO A 262 -8.31 17.89 12.08
N LYS A 263 -8.49 18.86 12.99
CA LYS A 263 -9.81 19.28 13.49
C LYS A 263 -10.60 20.09 12.47
N ASN A 264 -9.91 20.77 11.56
CA ASN A 264 -10.54 21.68 10.59
C ASN A 264 -10.26 21.30 9.12
N LYS A 265 -9.35 20.36 8.87
CA LYS A 265 -8.99 19.87 7.52
C LYS A 265 -8.78 18.37 7.55
N TYR A 266 -9.07 17.72 6.43
CA TYR A 266 -8.76 16.30 6.27
C TYR A 266 -7.28 16.11 5.98
N ILE A 267 -6.56 15.50 6.91
CA ILE A 267 -5.17 15.08 6.74
C ILE A 267 -5.19 13.62 6.28
N ILE A 268 -4.78 13.39 5.04
CA ILE A 268 -4.86 12.08 4.40
C ILE A 268 -3.44 11.63 4.06
N THR A 269 -3.12 10.38 4.33
CA THR A 269 -1.80 9.80 4.00
C THR A 269 -1.96 8.53 3.18
N LEU A 270 -0.86 7.97 2.70
CA LEU A 270 -0.83 6.61 2.21
C LEU A 270 -0.89 5.63 3.39
N ASN A 271 -0.95 4.33 3.09
CA ASN A 271 -1.04 3.29 4.11
C ASN A 271 0.13 3.33 5.11
N GLN A 272 -0.20 3.40 6.41
CA GLN A 272 0.74 3.52 7.53
C GLN A 272 0.75 2.26 8.43
N TRP A 273 0.33 1.13 7.92
CA TRP A 273 0.16 -0.10 8.73
C TRP A 273 1.45 -0.66 9.31
N PHE A 274 2.56 -0.39 8.67
CA PHE A 274 3.87 -0.87 9.10
C PHE A 274 4.43 -0.07 10.27
N ASP A 275 3.93 1.15 10.52
CA ASP A 275 4.29 1.97 11.68
C ASP A 275 3.05 2.55 12.35
N GLU A 276 2.68 1.98 13.50
CA GLU A 276 1.56 2.45 14.31
C GLU A 276 1.94 3.62 15.23
N SER A 277 3.21 4.03 15.31
CA SER A 277 3.66 5.06 16.24
C SER A 277 2.95 6.39 15.99
N LEU A 278 2.82 6.77 14.74
CA LEU A 278 2.10 7.98 14.32
C LEU A 278 0.63 7.97 14.74
N LEU A 279 -0.01 6.80 14.77
CA LEU A 279 -1.43 6.66 15.14
C LEU A 279 -1.67 6.87 16.64
N LYS A 280 -0.63 6.80 17.46
CA LYS A 280 -0.67 7.03 18.91
C LYS A 280 -0.52 8.50 19.27
N GLU A 281 -0.07 9.34 18.35
CA GLU A 281 0.11 10.78 18.53
C GLU A 281 -1.24 11.51 18.50
N GLN A 282 -1.86 11.72 19.65
CA GLN A 282 -3.21 12.28 19.78
C GLN A 282 -3.36 13.66 19.13
N ASN A 283 -2.32 14.50 19.20
CA ASN A 283 -2.36 15.86 18.64
C ASN A 283 -2.41 15.88 17.10
N LEU A 284 -2.01 14.79 16.46
CA LEU A 284 -2.00 14.63 15.00
C LEU A 284 -3.28 13.99 14.48
N GLN A 285 -4.19 13.57 15.35
CA GLN A 285 -5.41 12.85 14.96
C GLN A 285 -6.59 13.82 14.73
N PRO A 286 -7.54 13.43 13.86
CA PRO A 286 -7.57 12.22 13.06
C PRO A 286 -6.70 12.29 11.79
N ILE A 287 -5.99 11.20 11.48
CA ILE A 287 -5.32 11.00 10.21
C ILE A 287 -6.09 9.93 9.43
N TYR A 288 -6.35 10.17 8.16
CA TYR A 288 -7.04 9.24 7.26
C TYR A 288 -6.04 8.55 6.35
N TYR A 289 -6.17 7.23 6.18
CA TYR A 289 -5.32 6.47 5.27
C TYR A 289 -6.06 5.26 4.68
N PRO A 290 -5.73 4.85 3.46
CA PRO A 290 -6.33 3.68 2.85
C PRO A 290 -5.86 2.41 3.60
N SER A 291 -6.77 1.52 3.84
CA SER A 291 -6.53 0.30 4.61
C SER A 291 -7.23 -0.88 3.93
N ILE A 292 -6.77 -2.09 4.19
CA ILE A 292 -7.57 -3.28 3.92
C ILE A 292 -8.74 -3.33 4.91
N ASN A 293 -9.76 -4.12 4.55
CA ASN A 293 -10.91 -4.30 5.43
C ASN A 293 -10.45 -4.85 6.79
N LYS A 294 -10.76 -4.11 7.86
CA LYS A 294 -10.31 -4.46 9.21
C LYS A 294 -10.84 -5.83 9.65
N GLN A 295 -12.09 -6.15 9.34
CA GLN A 295 -12.68 -7.43 9.70
C GLN A 295 -11.90 -8.59 9.05
N ASN A 296 -11.62 -8.51 7.75
CA ASN A 296 -10.85 -9.53 7.04
C ASN A 296 -9.44 -9.68 7.63
N LEU A 297 -8.81 -8.57 8.02
CA LEU A 297 -7.50 -8.60 8.66
C LEU A 297 -7.55 -9.28 10.03
N ASP A 298 -8.53 -8.92 10.85
CA ASP A 298 -8.69 -9.48 12.19
C ASP A 298 -8.99 -10.99 12.11
N GLU A 299 -9.85 -11.42 11.19
CA GLU A 299 -10.16 -12.84 10.93
C GLU A 299 -8.91 -13.61 10.49
N PHE A 300 -8.17 -13.07 9.50
CA PHE A 300 -6.92 -13.66 9.05
C PHE A 300 -5.90 -13.75 10.17
N THR A 301 -5.68 -12.65 10.91
CA THR A 301 -4.71 -12.59 12.00
C THR A 301 -5.03 -13.60 13.09
N ASN A 302 -6.30 -13.72 13.47
CA ASN A 302 -6.75 -14.68 14.48
C ASN A 302 -6.58 -16.12 14.01
N LYS A 303 -6.91 -16.41 12.74
CA LYS A 303 -6.74 -17.73 12.14
C LYS A 303 -5.26 -18.13 12.05
N PHE A 304 -4.41 -17.19 11.59
CA PHE A 304 -2.98 -17.38 11.50
C PHE A 304 -2.36 -17.61 12.89
N PHE A 305 -2.72 -16.78 13.87
CA PHE A 305 -2.23 -16.90 15.24
C PHE A 305 -2.62 -18.25 15.88
N LYS A 306 -3.86 -18.69 15.72
CA LYS A 306 -4.31 -20.01 16.20
C LYS A 306 -3.49 -21.16 15.64
N LYS A 307 -3.02 -21.02 14.39
CA LYS A 307 -2.28 -22.10 13.70
C LYS A 307 -0.79 -22.07 13.97
N PHE A 308 -0.19 -20.89 14.07
CA PHE A 308 1.27 -20.72 14.11
C PHE A 308 1.80 -20.13 15.43
N ASN A 309 0.91 -19.67 16.33
CA ASN A 309 1.22 -19.09 17.63
C ASN A 309 2.07 -17.78 17.59
N TYR A 310 1.98 -17.03 16.49
CA TYR A 310 2.51 -15.67 16.35
C TYR A 310 1.66 -14.86 15.36
N LYS A 311 1.75 -13.52 15.43
CA LYS A 311 0.99 -12.64 14.53
C LYS A 311 1.65 -12.61 13.14
N PRO A 312 0.85 -12.60 12.06
CA PRO A 312 1.36 -12.48 10.70
C PRO A 312 1.91 -11.08 10.42
N ASN A 313 2.88 -11.00 9.52
CA ASN A 313 3.25 -9.75 8.88
C ASN A 313 2.14 -9.33 7.90
N TYR A 314 2.02 -8.05 7.65
CA TYR A 314 1.06 -7.47 6.73
C TYR A 314 1.13 -8.08 5.30
N LEU A 315 2.34 -8.30 4.75
CA LEU A 315 2.50 -8.92 3.43
C LEU A 315 1.97 -10.37 3.36
N SER A 316 1.87 -11.03 4.51
CA SER A 316 1.32 -12.38 4.60
C SER A 316 -0.17 -12.45 4.23
N LEU A 317 -0.92 -11.35 4.39
CA LEU A 317 -2.32 -11.28 3.97
C LEU A 317 -2.45 -11.20 2.43
N LEU A 318 -1.43 -10.68 1.74
CA LEU A 318 -1.44 -10.51 0.29
C LEU A 318 -0.97 -11.75 -0.47
N SER A 319 -0.38 -12.70 0.22
CA SER A 319 0.13 -13.96 -0.35
C SER A 319 -0.91 -15.07 -0.27
#